data_cab8d4d5bf48c5c2fcd0a03980edff01
#
_entry.id   cab8d4d5bf48c5c2fcd0a03980edff01
#
_cell.length_a   1.000
_cell.length_b   1.000
_cell.length_c   1.000
_cell.angle_alpha   90.00
_cell.angle_beta   90.00
_cell.angle_gamma   90.00
#
_symmetry.space_group_name_H-M   'P 1'
#
loop_
_entity.id
_entity.type
_entity.pdbx_description
1 polymer ?
#
loop_
_entity_poly.entity_id
_entity_poly.type
_entity_poly.pdbx_seq_one_letter_code
_entity_poly.pdbx_strand_id
1 'polypeptide(L)'
;AALLLYRCHKRRQYPYRQKFLLTKTEYAFYKILEEKCTKNGLWICPKVRLEDFISVTGTKNIGKYRGYIKSRHVDFLICDKDLHIKAGLELDDSSHETRQAAQTDKFKNELFESIGLPLFRIKTIRSEYERQIDKMISQIRRMR
;
A
#
# COMPACT_ATOMS: atom_id res chain seq x y z
N ALA A 1 -22.95 -15.66 -31.56
CA ALA A 1 -22.33 -14.99 -32.73
C ALA A 1 -21.31 -13.91 -32.32
N ALA A 2 -21.49 -13.21 -31.21
CA ALA A 2 -20.57 -12.14 -30.78
C ALA A 2 -19.19 -12.64 -30.30
N LEU A 3 -19.05 -13.86 -29.85
CA LEU A 3 -17.78 -14.43 -29.37
C LEU A 3 -16.80 -14.84 -30.48
N LEU A 4 -17.27 -15.04 -31.71
CA LEU A 4 -16.43 -15.44 -32.84
C LEU A 4 -15.72 -14.26 -33.53
N LEU A 5 -16.25 -13.05 -33.43
CA LEU A 5 -15.66 -11.86 -34.04
C LEU A 5 -14.44 -11.31 -33.28
N TYR A 6 -14.25 -11.74 -32.04
CA TYR A 6 -13.10 -11.31 -31.21
C TYR A 6 -11.77 -12.02 -31.58
N ARG A 7 -11.82 -13.02 -32.44
CA ARG A 7 -10.66 -13.88 -32.75
C ARG A 7 -9.77 -13.41 -33.91
N CYS A 8 -10.16 -12.40 -34.66
CA CYS A 8 -9.44 -11.99 -35.88
C CYS A 8 -8.62 -10.68 -35.76
N HIS A 9 -8.55 -10.04 -34.58
CA HIS A 9 -7.59 -8.98 -34.42
C HIS A 9 -6.22 -9.60 -34.14
N LYS A 10 -5.25 -9.41 -35.04
CA LYS A 10 -3.83 -9.66 -34.78
C LYS A 10 -3.52 -9.07 -33.38
N ARG A 11 -3.34 -9.92 -32.37
CA ARG A 11 -2.93 -9.46 -31.03
C ARG A 11 -1.66 -8.69 -31.23
N ARG A 12 -1.70 -7.36 -30.99
CA ARG A 12 -0.49 -6.57 -30.92
C ARG A 12 0.39 -7.21 -29.86
N GLN A 13 1.53 -7.74 -30.26
CA GLN A 13 2.48 -8.33 -29.33
C GLN A 13 3.21 -7.18 -28.63
N TYR A 14 2.73 -6.87 -27.43
CA TYR A 14 3.48 -6.01 -26.52
C TYR A 14 4.45 -6.86 -25.70
N PRO A 15 5.62 -6.33 -25.33
CA PRO A 15 6.62 -7.06 -24.53
C PRO A 15 6.24 -7.12 -23.04
N TYR A 16 4.99 -7.50 -22.71
CA TYR A 16 4.46 -7.53 -21.34
C TYR A 16 3.94 -8.91 -20.98
N ARG A 17 4.10 -9.25 -19.71
CA ARG A 17 3.51 -10.44 -19.13
C ARG A 17 2.91 -10.11 -17.75
N GLN A 18 1.90 -10.86 -17.39
CA GLN A 18 1.35 -10.80 -16.03
C GLN A 18 2.38 -11.30 -15.00
N LYS A 19 2.38 -10.69 -13.83
CA LYS A 19 3.14 -11.15 -12.65
C LYS A 19 2.23 -11.13 -11.43
N PHE A 20 2.63 -11.81 -10.37
CA PHE A 20 1.94 -11.72 -9.09
C PHE A 20 2.03 -10.31 -8.53
N LEU A 21 0.95 -9.84 -7.90
CA LEU A 21 0.88 -8.52 -7.32
C LEU A 21 1.80 -8.38 -6.10
N LEU A 22 1.85 -9.41 -5.27
CA LEU A 22 2.61 -9.46 -4.03
C LEU A 22 3.81 -10.39 -4.15
N THR A 23 4.91 -10.07 -3.47
CA THR A 23 6.00 -11.01 -3.25
C THR A 23 5.54 -12.15 -2.32
N LYS A 24 6.33 -13.23 -2.22
CA LYS A 24 6.00 -14.35 -1.32
C LYS A 24 5.88 -13.89 0.14
N THR A 25 6.78 -13.01 0.58
CA THR A 25 6.77 -12.45 1.95
C THR A 25 5.54 -11.58 2.18
N GLU A 26 5.25 -10.65 1.26
CA GLU A 26 4.06 -9.81 1.33
C GLU A 26 2.76 -10.63 1.31
N TYR A 27 2.70 -11.68 0.50
CA TYR A 27 1.52 -12.54 0.43
C TYR A 27 1.30 -13.33 1.74
N ALA A 28 2.37 -13.89 2.31
CA ALA A 28 2.27 -14.59 3.58
C ALA A 28 1.79 -13.68 4.71
N PHE A 29 2.28 -12.44 4.74
CA PHE A 29 1.82 -11.42 5.67
C PHE A 29 0.36 -11.01 5.40
N TYR A 30 0.01 -10.76 4.13
CA TYR A 30 -1.33 -10.37 3.70
C TYR A 30 -2.41 -11.33 4.19
N LYS A 31 -2.17 -12.63 4.14
CA LYS A 31 -3.15 -13.64 4.59
C LYS A 31 -3.52 -13.48 6.07
N ILE A 32 -2.54 -13.20 6.91
CA ILE A 32 -2.77 -12.97 8.35
C ILE A 32 -3.46 -11.61 8.56
N LEU A 33 -2.98 -10.59 7.86
CA LEU A 33 -3.55 -9.24 7.92
C LEU A 33 -5.03 -9.24 7.51
N GLU A 34 -5.35 -9.88 6.38
CA GLU A 34 -6.71 -9.99 5.85
C GLU A 34 -7.67 -10.62 6.85
N GLU A 35 -7.29 -11.76 7.44
CA GLU A 35 -8.10 -12.46 8.44
C GLU A 35 -8.42 -11.56 9.64
N LYS A 36 -7.38 -10.91 10.19
CA LYS A 36 -7.54 -10.05 11.38
C LYS A 36 -8.29 -8.76 11.07
N CYS A 37 -8.02 -8.13 9.95
CA CYS A 37 -8.71 -6.91 9.53
C CYS A 37 -10.20 -7.18 9.25
N THR A 38 -10.53 -8.24 8.53
CA THR A 38 -11.92 -8.62 8.24
C THR A 38 -12.73 -8.85 9.52
N LYS A 39 -12.17 -9.55 10.51
CA LYS A 39 -12.80 -9.75 11.83
C LYS A 39 -13.06 -8.43 12.58
N ASN A 40 -12.37 -7.37 12.22
CA ASN A 40 -12.47 -6.05 12.83
C ASN A 40 -13.18 -5.00 11.94
N GLY A 41 -13.82 -5.42 10.84
CA GLY A 41 -14.53 -4.54 9.92
C GLY A 41 -13.62 -3.60 9.13
N LEU A 42 -12.37 -4.01 8.92
CA LEU A 42 -11.38 -3.28 8.14
C LEU A 42 -11.10 -3.98 6.81
N TRP A 43 -10.83 -3.19 5.79
CA TRP A 43 -10.53 -3.62 4.44
C TRP A 43 -9.10 -3.27 4.07
N ILE A 44 -8.49 -4.06 3.18
CA ILE A 44 -7.10 -3.88 2.78
C ILE A 44 -7.02 -3.67 1.28
N CYS A 45 -6.32 -2.61 0.88
CA CYS A 45 -5.95 -2.38 -0.51
C CYS A 45 -4.42 -2.54 -0.64
N PRO A 46 -3.93 -3.59 -1.30
CA PRO A 46 -2.50 -3.79 -1.49
C PRO A 46 -1.94 -2.92 -2.62
N LYS A 47 -0.69 -2.49 -2.48
CA LYS A 47 0.07 -1.78 -3.53
C LYS A 47 -0.62 -0.53 -4.08
N VAL A 48 -1.11 0.34 -3.21
CA VAL A 48 -1.77 1.59 -3.60
C VAL A 48 -0.72 2.68 -3.83
N ARG A 49 -0.77 3.33 -4.99
CA ARG A 49 0.09 4.49 -5.25
C ARG A 49 -0.29 5.66 -4.34
N LEU A 50 0.68 6.41 -3.89
CA LEU A 50 0.42 7.57 -3.04
C LEU A 50 -0.50 8.59 -3.75
N GLU A 51 -0.34 8.78 -5.05
CA GLU A 51 -1.15 9.68 -5.88
C GLU A 51 -2.64 9.26 -5.97
N ASP A 52 -2.96 8.00 -5.70
CA ASP A 52 -4.34 7.51 -5.78
C ASP A 52 -5.20 7.97 -4.59
N PHE A 53 -4.57 8.40 -3.48
CA PHE A 53 -5.28 8.86 -2.28
C PHE A 53 -4.72 10.16 -1.67
N ILE A 54 -3.65 10.71 -2.22
CA ILE A 54 -3.03 11.96 -1.78
C ILE A 54 -2.97 12.92 -2.97
N SER A 55 -3.46 14.13 -2.78
CA SER A 55 -3.38 15.19 -3.77
C SER A 55 -2.49 16.33 -3.30
N VAL A 56 -1.83 16.98 -4.26
CA VAL A 56 -1.04 18.17 -3.97
C VAL A 56 -1.99 19.35 -3.69
N THR A 57 -1.79 20.04 -2.58
CA THR A 57 -2.53 21.25 -2.23
C THR A 57 -1.80 22.50 -2.73
N GLY A 58 -2.57 23.58 -2.98
CA GLY A 58 -2.01 24.86 -3.45
C GLY A 58 -1.78 24.89 -4.96
N THR A 59 -1.21 26.03 -5.43
CA THR A 59 -1.04 26.30 -6.86
C THR A 59 0.43 26.40 -7.29
N LYS A 60 1.36 26.41 -6.33
CA LYS A 60 2.80 26.54 -6.61
C LYS A 60 3.49 25.17 -6.63
N ASN A 61 4.38 24.97 -7.58
CA ASN A 61 5.23 23.77 -7.68
C ASN A 61 4.46 22.43 -7.72
N ILE A 62 3.22 22.42 -8.24
CA ILE A 62 2.37 21.21 -8.31
C ILE A 62 3.10 20.05 -8.98
N GLY A 63 3.74 20.28 -10.12
CA GLY A 63 4.48 19.26 -10.86
C GLY A 63 5.62 18.63 -10.06
N LYS A 64 6.34 19.44 -9.28
CA LYS A 64 7.43 18.97 -8.40
C LYS A 64 6.90 18.06 -7.31
N TYR A 65 5.90 18.51 -6.56
CA TYR A 65 5.31 17.72 -5.46
C TYR A 65 4.58 16.48 -5.95
N ARG A 66 3.85 16.58 -7.09
CA ARG A 66 3.27 15.40 -7.74
C ARG A 66 4.35 14.38 -8.13
N GLY A 67 5.52 14.85 -8.61
CA GLY A 67 6.66 14.00 -8.93
C GLY A 67 7.11 13.12 -7.76
N TYR A 68 6.96 13.60 -6.52
CA TYR A 68 7.34 12.82 -5.33
C TYR A 68 6.37 11.69 -4.99
N ILE A 69 5.10 11.79 -5.35
CA ILE A 69 4.05 10.81 -4.97
C ILE A 69 3.64 9.89 -6.12
N LYS A 70 3.74 10.30 -7.39
CA LYS A 70 3.20 9.57 -8.55
C LYS A 70 3.79 8.18 -8.78
N SER A 71 5.07 7.97 -8.42
CA SER A 71 5.80 6.71 -8.64
C SER A 71 6.01 5.88 -7.39
N ARG A 72 5.55 6.38 -6.24
CA ARG A 72 5.67 5.70 -4.95
C ARG A 72 4.34 5.08 -4.55
N HIS A 73 4.42 3.99 -3.81
CA HIS A 73 3.24 3.29 -3.29
C HIS A 73 3.45 2.93 -1.81
N VAL A 74 2.36 2.64 -1.15
CA VAL A 74 2.32 2.00 0.17
C VAL A 74 2.03 0.51 -0.04
N ASP A 75 2.63 -0.36 0.79
CA ASP A 75 2.44 -1.80 0.63
C ASP A 75 0.99 -2.21 0.86
N PHE A 76 0.37 -1.67 1.90
CA PHE A 76 -1.05 -1.88 2.20
C PHE A 76 -1.69 -0.60 2.71
N LEU A 77 -2.89 -0.32 2.25
CA LEU A 77 -3.74 0.74 2.76
C LEU A 77 -4.91 0.11 3.52
N ILE A 78 -5.11 0.55 4.76
CA ILE A 78 -6.19 0.04 5.62
C ILE A 78 -7.34 1.04 5.58
N CYS A 79 -8.54 0.54 5.28
CA CYS A 79 -9.75 1.32 5.15
C CYS A 79 -10.88 0.74 6.01
N ASP A 80 -11.93 1.53 6.24
CA ASP A 80 -13.20 0.99 6.71
C ASP A 80 -14.03 0.39 5.54
N LYS A 81 -15.22 -0.10 5.84
CA LYS A 81 -16.13 -0.71 4.86
C LYS A 81 -16.57 0.23 3.73
N ASP A 82 -16.51 1.53 3.96
CA ASP A 82 -16.89 2.58 3.00
C ASP A 82 -15.67 3.16 2.28
N LEU A 83 -14.50 2.50 2.42
CA LEU A 83 -13.21 2.89 1.85
C LEU A 83 -12.63 4.20 2.39
N HIS A 84 -13.10 4.69 3.55
CA HIS A 84 -12.40 5.76 4.24
C HIS A 84 -11.06 5.24 4.78
N ILE A 85 -10.00 5.92 4.45
CA ILE A 85 -8.64 5.51 4.80
C ILE A 85 -8.42 5.70 6.30
N LYS A 86 -7.91 4.67 6.96
CA LYS A 86 -7.59 4.68 8.40
C LYS A 86 -6.08 4.69 8.65
N ALA A 87 -5.30 4.01 7.80
CA ALA A 87 -3.85 3.92 7.98
C ALA A 87 -3.16 3.44 6.71
N GLY A 88 -1.87 3.77 6.58
CA GLY A 88 -0.94 3.06 5.72
C GLY A 88 -0.15 2.00 6.50
N LEU A 89 0.34 0.99 5.82
CA LEU A 89 1.19 -0.05 6.38
C LEU A 89 2.31 -0.41 5.40
N GLU A 90 3.53 -0.46 5.91
CA GLU A 90 4.74 -0.89 5.20
C GLU A 90 5.32 -2.13 5.88
N LEU A 91 5.84 -3.06 5.08
CA LEU A 91 6.63 -4.17 5.56
C LEU A 91 8.11 -3.80 5.52
N ASP A 92 8.74 -3.70 6.67
CA ASP A 92 10.16 -3.42 6.78
C ASP A 92 10.96 -4.71 6.73
N ASP A 93 11.70 -4.90 5.64
CA ASP A 93 12.74 -5.92 5.54
C ASP A 93 14.07 -5.29 5.94
N SER A 94 14.58 -5.65 7.09
CA SER A 94 15.82 -5.11 7.68
C SER A 94 17.09 -5.51 6.92
N SER A 95 17.00 -6.29 5.85
CA SER A 95 18.18 -6.87 5.17
C SER A 95 18.89 -5.94 4.19
N HIS A 96 18.29 -4.80 3.79
CA HIS A 96 18.87 -3.90 2.77
C HIS A 96 18.58 -2.41 3.05
N GLU A 97 19.16 -1.86 4.11
CA GLU A 97 19.14 -0.41 4.33
C GLU A 97 20.16 0.30 3.42
N THR A 98 19.73 0.70 2.23
CA THR A 98 20.47 1.66 1.41
C THR A 98 20.13 3.09 1.83
N ARG A 99 21.07 4.04 1.61
CA ARG A 99 20.82 5.48 1.85
C ARG A 99 19.54 5.99 1.12
N GLN A 100 19.28 5.47 -0.09
CA GLN A 100 18.10 5.84 -0.86
C GLN A 100 16.82 5.27 -0.26
N ALA A 101 16.84 4.04 0.27
CA ALA A 101 15.71 3.44 0.99
C ALA A 101 15.38 4.27 2.24
N ALA A 102 16.39 4.63 3.04
CA ALA A 102 16.21 5.46 4.23
C ALA A 102 15.61 6.83 3.91
N GLN A 103 16.01 7.49 2.80
CA GLN A 103 15.41 8.75 2.35
C GLN A 103 13.95 8.59 1.91
N THR A 104 13.63 7.51 1.21
CA THR A 104 12.25 7.21 0.80
C THR A 104 11.37 6.95 2.00
N ASP A 105 11.87 6.24 3.00
CA ASP A 105 11.16 5.94 4.24
C ASP A 105 10.90 7.19 5.07
N LYS A 106 11.90 8.06 5.20
CA LYS A 106 11.75 9.36 5.83
C LYS A 106 10.68 10.20 5.14
N PHE A 107 10.73 10.29 3.81
CA PHE A 107 9.73 11.01 3.02
C PHE A 107 8.30 10.49 3.27
N LYS A 108 8.10 9.16 3.26
CA LYS A 108 6.78 8.58 3.52
C LYS A 108 6.29 8.89 4.94
N ASN A 109 7.16 8.81 5.95
CA ASN A 109 6.80 9.13 7.33
C ASN A 109 6.32 10.58 7.45
N GLU A 110 7.10 11.54 6.93
CA GLU A 110 6.76 12.97 6.92
C GLU A 110 5.48 13.26 6.13
N LEU A 111 5.28 12.59 4.99
CA LEU A 111 4.09 12.75 4.16
C LEU A 111 2.82 12.28 4.92
N PHE A 112 2.85 11.09 5.51
CA PHE A 112 1.70 10.56 6.24
C PHE A 112 1.38 11.41 7.47
N GLU A 113 2.39 11.87 8.20
CA GLU A 113 2.21 12.83 9.30
C GLU A 113 1.54 14.12 8.82
N SER A 114 1.99 14.68 7.69
CA SER A 114 1.47 15.94 7.14
C SER A 114 0.00 15.87 6.72
N ILE A 115 -0.51 14.69 6.36
CA ILE A 115 -1.92 14.47 5.99
C ILE A 115 -2.76 13.90 7.13
N GLY A 116 -2.17 13.75 8.33
CA GLY A 116 -2.87 13.27 9.52
C GLY A 116 -3.26 11.79 9.47
N LEU A 117 -2.57 10.97 8.66
CA LEU A 117 -2.76 9.52 8.59
C LEU A 117 -1.59 8.79 9.28
N PRO A 118 -1.86 7.79 10.12
CA PRO A 118 -0.81 6.96 10.66
C PRO A 118 -0.19 6.06 9.58
N LEU A 119 1.13 5.90 9.62
CA LEU A 119 1.87 4.93 8.84
C LEU A 119 2.49 3.91 9.78
N PHE A 120 1.98 2.69 9.73
CA PHE A 120 2.52 1.58 10.52
C PHE A 120 3.65 0.88 9.76
N ARG A 121 4.70 0.52 10.48
CA ARG A 121 5.80 -0.29 9.96
C ARG A 121 5.86 -1.59 10.72
N ILE A 122 5.78 -2.70 9.99
CA ILE A 122 5.81 -4.04 10.55
C ILE A 122 7.06 -4.75 10.07
N LYS A 123 7.85 -5.23 11.02
CA LYS A 123 9.05 -6.01 10.71
C LYS A 123 8.67 -7.36 10.14
N THR A 124 9.42 -7.83 9.12
CA THR A 124 9.20 -9.11 8.45
C THR A 124 9.65 -10.31 9.30
N ILE A 125 9.25 -10.34 10.56
CA ILE A 125 9.47 -11.45 11.50
C ILE A 125 8.16 -12.22 11.63
N ARG A 126 8.03 -13.36 10.93
CA ARG A 126 6.78 -14.11 10.80
C ARG A 126 6.14 -14.47 12.14
N SER A 127 6.92 -14.85 13.15
CA SER A 127 6.41 -15.19 14.48
C SER A 127 5.80 -13.99 15.23
N GLU A 128 6.05 -12.76 14.77
CA GLU A 128 5.56 -11.53 15.40
C GLU A 128 4.39 -10.89 14.65
N TYR A 129 4.03 -11.37 13.45
CA TYR A 129 3.01 -10.75 12.61
C TYR A 129 1.69 -10.55 13.35
N GLU A 130 1.19 -11.59 13.98
CA GLU A 130 -0.10 -11.52 14.69
C GLU A 130 -0.09 -10.45 15.79
N ARG A 131 0.94 -10.44 16.62
CA ARG A 131 1.09 -9.46 17.72
C ARG A 131 1.18 -8.03 17.19
N GLN A 132 1.96 -7.80 16.14
CA GLN A 132 2.13 -6.47 15.55
C GLN A 132 0.83 -5.98 14.89
N ILE A 133 0.10 -6.86 14.18
CA ILE A 133 -1.18 -6.55 13.56
C ILE A 133 -2.24 -6.23 14.63
N ASP A 134 -2.33 -7.03 15.70
CA ASP A 134 -3.28 -6.79 16.79
C ASP A 134 -3.03 -5.44 17.47
N LYS A 135 -1.76 -5.08 17.68
CA LYS A 135 -1.38 -3.76 18.21
C LYS A 135 -1.81 -2.63 17.28
N MET A 136 -1.56 -2.77 15.97
CA MET A 136 -1.98 -1.81 14.96
C MET A 136 -3.49 -1.62 14.95
N ILE A 137 -4.28 -2.69 14.91
CA ILE A 137 -5.76 -2.65 14.91
C ILE A 137 -6.26 -1.94 16.18
N SER A 138 -5.68 -2.25 17.33
CA SER A 138 -6.03 -1.58 18.59
C SER A 138 -5.77 -0.07 18.55
N GLN A 139 -4.68 0.35 17.92
CA GLN A 139 -4.37 1.77 17.75
C GLN A 139 -5.34 2.45 16.79
N ILE A 140 -5.66 1.85 15.64
CA ILE A 140 -6.64 2.37 14.68
C ILE A 140 -8.01 2.59 15.35
N ARG A 141 -8.43 1.67 16.21
CA ARG A 141 -9.71 1.77 16.95
C ARG A 141 -9.76 2.93 17.92
N ARG A 142 -8.62 3.34 18.50
CA ARG A 142 -8.55 4.47 19.44
C ARG A 142 -8.55 5.84 18.76
N MET A 143 -8.30 5.89 17.45
CA MET A 143 -8.26 7.12 16.64
C MET A 143 -9.65 7.60 16.19
N ARG A 144 -10.72 7.18 16.84
CA ARG A 144 -12.11 7.61 16.54
C ARG A 144 -12.41 8.97 17.12
#